data_ea21c93d4c99021be083f36ce4ca1400
#
_entry.id   ea21c93d4c99021be083f36ce4ca1400
#
_cell.length_a   1.000
_cell.length_b   1.000
_cell.length_c   1.000
_cell.angle_alpha   90.00
_cell.angle_beta   90.00
_cell.angle_gamma   90.00
#
_symmetry.space_group_name_H-M   'P 1'
#
loop_
_entity.id
_entity.type
_entity.pdbx_description
1 polymer ?
#
loop_
_entity_poly.entity_id
_entity_poly.type
_entity_poly.pdbx_seq_one_letter_code
_entity_poly.pdbx_strand_id
1 'polypeptide(L)'
;MRAIVKLLGGAVFFGLAFVLALVPQPAASRSSQGMNTPQAGADEPVPAYHAQAPQGAVPATMDPELFSDPMVQNAYTLAAKIKKTLYQEPCYCHCDRTKGHGSLLDCFASKHGSECGTCVYEDFYTYEQSQKGKTAAQIRAGIIKGEWKAVDAAKYREPLPTK
;
A
#
# COMPACT_ATOMS: atom_id res chain seq x y z
N MET A 1 35.14 15.56 -54.31
CA MET A 1 35.49 14.51 -55.28
C MET A 1 34.62 13.30 -55.03
N ARG A 2 33.70 13.11 -55.95
CA ARG A 2 33.41 11.86 -56.69
C ARG A 2 33.08 10.66 -55.78
N ALA A 3 32.02 9.87 -55.95
CA ALA A 3 31.17 9.60 -57.09
C ALA A 3 29.85 8.97 -56.66
N ILE A 4 28.85 9.28 -57.43
CA ILE A 4 27.50 8.71 -57.48
C ILE A 4 27.56 7.30 -58.07
N VAL A 5 26.85 6.33 -57.52
CA VAL A 5 26.38 5.15 -58.25
C VAL A 5 24.91 4.96 -58.02
N LYS A 6 24.11 5.24 -59.05
CA LYS A 6 22.74 4.80 -59.24
C LYS A 6 22.75 3.36 -59.76
N LEU A 7 21.91 2.51 -59.29
CA LEU A 7 21.45 1.33 -60.01
C LEU A 7 19.97 1.10 -59.80
N LEU A 8 19.27 1.23 -60.92
CA LEU A 8 17.87 0.88 -61.16
C LEU A 8 17.71 -0.65 -61.26
N GLY A 9 16.55 -1.13 -60.97
CA GLY A 9 16.07 -2.44 -61.46
C GLY A 9 15.17 -3.12 -60.43
N GLY A 10 13.93 -3.15 -60.67
CA GLY A 10 13.16 -4.16 -61.27
C GLY A 10 11.95 -4.47 -60.44
N ALA A 11 10.79 -4.03 -60.85
CA ALA A 11 9.48 -4.43 -60.32
C ALA A 11 9.17 -5.89 -60.76
N VAL A 12 8.81 -6.72 -59.81
CA VAL A 12 8.05 -7.95 -60.10
C VAL A 12 6.85 -8.00 -59.15
N PHE A 13 5.68 -7.71 -59.68
CA PHE A 13 4.39 -7.99 -59.03
C PHE A 13 4.10 -9.51 -59.08
N PHE A 14 4.12 -10.14 -57.93
CA PHE A 14 3.46 -11.43 -57.78
C PHE A 14 2.23 -11.26 -56.92
N GLY A 15 1.08 -11.23 -57.57
CA GLY A 15 -0.22 -11.29 -56.94
C GLY A 15 -0.43 -12.68 -56.34
N LEU A 16 -0.52 -12.79 -55.04
CA LEU A 16 -0.98 -13.99 -54.37
C LEU A 16 -2.37 -13.69 -53.77
N ALA A 17 -3.37 -14.24 -54.47
CA ALA A 17 -4.75 -14.22 -53.97
C ALA A 17 -4.85 -15.04 -52.69
N PHE A 18 -5.06 -14.35 -51.57
CA PHE A 18 -5.30 -15.01 -50.28
C PHE A 18 -6.78 -15.34 -50.15
N VAL A 19 -7.11 -16.60 -50.42
CA VAL A 19 -8.43 -17.16 -50.16
C VAL A 19 -8.63 -17.25 -48.66
N LEU A 20 -9.51 -16.38 -48.12
CA LEU A 20 -9.96 -16.47 -46.75
C LEU A 20 -10.84 -17.70 -46.56
N ALA A 21 -10.29 -18.79 -46.07
CA ALA A 21 -11.08 -19.89 -45.55
C ALA A 21 -11.63 -19.53 -44.19
N LEU A 22 -12.94 -19.28 -44.09
CA LEU A 22 -13.68 -19.19 -42.84
C LEU A 22 -13.66 -20.55 -42.15
N VAL A 23 -12.78 -20.72 -41.16
CA VAL A 23 -12.81 -21.87 -40.27
C VAL A 23 -13.71 -21.50 -39.08
N PRO A 24 -14.84 -22.19 -38.83
CA PRO A 24 -15.59 -21.96 -37.60
C PRO A 24 -14.80 -22.48 -36.43
N GLN A 25 -14.45 -21.55 -35.50
CA GLN A 25 -13.81 -21.93 -34.26
C GLN A 25 -14.85 -22.51 -33.29
N PRO A 26 -14.64 -23.71 -32.73
CA PRO A 26 -15.51 -24.20 -31.67
C PRO A 26 -15.34 -23.34 -30.42
N ALA A 27 -16.45 -22.84 -29.89
CA ALA A 27 -16.51 -22.15 -28.61
C ALA A 27 -16.04 -23.11 -27.50
N ALA A 28 -14.79 -22.99 -27.12
CA ALA A 28 -14.27 -23.68 -25.93
C ALA A 28 -14.77 -22.92 -24.69
N SER A 29 -15.83 -23.42 -24.09
CA SER A 29 -16.27 -23.06 -22.73
C SER A 29 -15.14 -23.42 -21.77
N ARG A 30 -14.32 -22.45 -21.42
CA ARG A 30 -13.40 -22.58 -20.29
C ARG A 30 -14.17 -22.34 -19.00
N SER A 31 -14.76 -23.39 -18.46
CA SER A 31 -15.05 -23.47 -17.03
C SER A 31 -13.73 -23.56 -16.28
N SER A 32 -13.13 -22.42 -15.99
CA SER A 32 -12.10 -22.36 -14.96
C SER A 32 -12.80 -22.36 -13.59
N GLN A 33 -13.07 -23.54 -13.08
CA GLN A 33 -13.28 -23.75 -11.67
C GLN A 33 -11.92 -23.48 -10.99
N GLY A 34 -11.65 -22.19 -10.72
CA GLY A 34 -10.60 -21.81 -9.82
C GLY A 34 -10.95 -22.36 -8.44
N MET A 35 -10.12 -23.28 -7.94
CA MET A 35 -10.14 -23.65 -6.54
C MET A 35 -10.00 -22.37 -5.71
N ASN A 36 -11.12 -21.93 -5.10
CA ASN A 36 -11.11 -20.92 -4.07
C ASN A 36 -10.35 -21.48 -2.87
N THR A 37 -9.07 -21.21 -2.80
CA THR A 37 -8.35 -21.25 -1.52
C THR A 37 -9.01 -20.18 -0.66
N PRO A 38 -9.51 -20.48 0.56
CA PRO A 38 -10.06 -19.47 1.44
C PRO A 38 -8.95 -18.47 1.79
N GLN A 39 -8.98 -17.31 1.17
CA GLN A 39 -8.10 -16.21 1.51
C GLN A 39 -8.70 -15.59 2.77
N ALA A 40 -8.21 -16.03 3.92
CA ALA A 40 -8.61 -15.49 5.21
C ALA A 40 -8.41 -13.96 5.19
N GLY A 41 -9.51 -13.20 5.17
CA GLY A 41 -9.52 -11.76 5.29
C GLY A 41 -10.11 -10.96 4.11
N ALA A 42 -10.64 -11.60 3.05
CA ALA A 42 -11.16 -10.88 1.87
C ALA A 42 -12.55 -10.26 2.04
N ASP A 43 -13.28 -10.61 3.11
CA ASP A 43 -14.69 -10.21 3.27
C ASP A 43 -14.91 -9.08 4.29
N GLU A 44 -13.88 -8.63 5.00
CA GLU A 44 -14.04 -7.54 5.94
C GLU A 44 -13.81 -6.20 5.25
N PRO A 45 -14.77 -5.24 5.36
CA PRO A 45 -14.61 -3.92 4.76
C PRO A 45 -13.35 -3.23 5.27
N VAL A 46 -12.59 -2.61 4.36
CA VAL A 46 -11.41 -1.82 4.73
C VAL A 46 -11.83 -0.72 5.69
N PRO A 47 -11.17 -0.56 6.86
CA PRO A 47 -11.46 0.53 7.80
C PRO A 47 -11.31 1.90 7.16
N ALA A 48 -11.86 2.94 7.80
CA ALA A 48 -11.78 4.31 7.30
C ALA A 48 -10.33 4.79 7.08
N TYR A 49 -10.11 5.51 5.99
CA TYR A 49 -8.86 6.18 5.63
C TYR A 49 -9.12 7.32 4.64
N HIS A 50 -8.14 8.19 4.43
CA HIS A 50 -8.23 9.24 3.41
C HIS A 50 -7.38 8.85 2.18
N ALA A 51 -8.01 8.68 1.03
CA ALA A 51 -7.32 8.26 -0.20
C ALA A 51 -6.32 9.32 -0.72
N GLN A 52 -6.57 10.60 -0.39
CA GLN A 52 -5.76 11.74 -0.83
C GLN A 52 -4.90 12.28 0.32
N ALA A 53 -3.73 12.81 -0.02
CA ALA A 53 -2.90 13.52 0.93
C ALA A 53 -3.66 14.73 1.52
N PRO A 54 -3.41 15.08 2.79
CA PRO A 54 -4.09 16.21 3.41
C PRO A 54 -3.71 17.52 2.73
N GLN A 55 -4.71 18.38 2.47
CA GLN A 55 -4.51 19.70 1.84
C GLN A 55 -3.99 20.77 2.82
N GLY A 56 -3.95 20.45 4.11
CA GLY A 56 -3.54 21.39 5.16
C GLY A 56 -2.86 20.70 6.33
N ALA A 57 -2.90 21.35 7.48
CA ALA A 57 -2.40 20.78 8.72
C ALA A 57 -3.26 19.58 9.13
N VAL A 58 -2.62 18.52 9.60
CA VAL A 58 -3.27 17.37 10.22
C VAL A 58 -3.16 17.45 11.74
N PRO A 59 -3.98 16.72 12.50
CA PRO A 59 -3.88 16.66 13.95
C PRO A 59 -2.44 16.40 14.42
N ALA A 60 -2.08 17.01 15.55
CA ALA A 60 -0.85 16.64 16.23
C ALA A 60 -1.03 15.27 16.90
N THR A 61 0.03 14.50 16.94
CA THR A 61 0.09 13.30 17.79
C THR A 61 0.28 13.72 19.25
N MET A 62 -0.10 12.86 20.19
CA MET A 62 0.23 13.11 21.60
C MET A 62 1.74 13.05 21.83
N ASP A 63 2.18 13.72 22.88
CA ASP A 63 3.57 13.72 23.30
C ASP A 63 3.98 12.30 23.75
N PRO A 64 5.03 11.70 23.18
CA PRO A 64 5.51 10.40 23.60
C PRO A 64 5.96 10.33 25.06
N GLU A 65 6.39 11.47 25.67
CA GLU A 65 6.81 11.52 27.08
C GLU A 65 5.64 11.25 28.07
N LEU A 66 4.40 11.30 27.60
CA LEU A 66 3.22 10.94 28.40
C LEU A 66 3.09 9.45 28.68
N PHE A 67 3.89 8.61 28.04
CA PHE A 67 3.82 7.15 28.14
C PHE A 67 5.09 6.62 28.81
N SER A 68 4.95 5.54 29.60
CA SER A 68 6.08 4.89 30.29
C SER A 68 6.67 3.70 29.53
N ASP A 69 5.90 3.10 28.61
CA ASP A 69 6.37 1.97 27.79
C ASP A 69 7.23 2.49 26.64
N PRO A 70 8.52 2.08 26.53
CA PRO A 70 9.40 2.53 25.45
C PRO A 70 8.88 2.23 24.05
N MET A 71 8.19 1.09 23.86
CA MET A 71 7.61 0.75 22.56
C MET A 71 6.49 1.72 22.17
N VAL A 72 5.67 2.12 23.14
CA VAL A 72 4.61 3.11 22.95
C VAL A 72 5.22 4.49 22.68
N GLN A 73 6.22 4.89 23.46
CA GLN A 73 6.94 6.15 23.22
C GLN A 73 7.50 6.23 21.81
N ASN A 74 8.12 5.13 21.36
CA ASN A 74 8.67 5.02 20.00
C ASN A 74 7.58 5.11 18.94
N ALA A 75 6.44 4.46 19.12
CA ALA A 75 5.32 4.54 18.19
C ALA A 75 4.83 5.99 18.04
N TYR A 76 4.57 6.70 19.14
CA TYR A 76 4.15 8.11 19.07
C TYR A 76 5.24 9.03 18.49
N THR A 77 6.52 8.74 18.79
CA THR A 77 7.66 9.47 18.19
C THR A 77 7.73 9.28 16.68
N LEU A 78 7.49 8.06 16.20
CA LEU A 78 7.53 7.75 14.77
C LEU A 78 6.27 8.26 14.07
N ALA A 79 5.11 8.11 14.68
CA ALA A 79 3.85 8.66 14.18
C ALA A 79 3.95 10.18 13.94
N ALA A 80 4.60 10.92 14.85
CA ALA A 80 4.82 12.35 14.69
C ALA A 80 5.61 12.72 13.42
N LYS A 81 6.52 11.84 12.97
CA LYS A 81 7.35 12.04 11.77
C LYS A 81 6.60 11.77 10.48
N ILE A 82 5.58 10.90 10.51
CA ILE A 82 4.88 10.41 9.32
C ILE A 82 3.37 10.74 9.32
N LYS A 83 2.94 11.75 10.05
CA LYS A 83 1.52 12.13 10.23
C LYS A 83 0.72 12.19 8.93
N LYS A 84 1.29 12.77 7.88
CA LYS A 84 0.61 12.88 6.58
C LYS A 84 0.40 11.54 5.89
N THR A 85 1.28 10.57 6.15
CA THR A 85 1.11 9.20 5.67
C THR A 85 0.05 8.48 6.49
N LEU A 86 0.14 8.52 7.83
CA LEU A 86 -0.84 7.91 8.72
C LEU A 86 -2.28 8.41 8.49
N TYR A 87 -2.45 9.68 8.10
CA TYR A 87 -3.73 10.24 7.69
C TYR A 87 -4.37 9.46 6.53
N GLN A 88 -3.56 8.84 5.68
CA GLN A 88 -4.00 8.12 4.51
C GLN A 88 -4.13 6.60 4.72
N GLU A 89 -3.87 6.11 5.92
CA GLU A 89 -3.86 4.68 6.22
C GLU A 89 -5.05 4.24 7.07
N PRO A 90 -5.65 3.06 6.79
CA PRO A 90 -6.68 2.48 7.65
C PRO A 90 -6.06 1.90 8.92
N CYS A 91 -6.88 1.69 9.95
CA CYS A 91 -6.49 0.93 11.14
C CYS A 91 -7.36 -0.31 11.34
N TYR A 92 -6.76 -1.47 11.25
CA TYR A 92 -7.45 -2.77 11.36
C TYR A 92 -7.82 -3.18 12.78
N CYS A 93 -7.71 -2.27 13.77
CA CYS A 93 -8.42 -2.42 15.03
C CYS A 93 -9.92 -2.01 14.93
N HIS A 94 -10.33 -1.50 13.76
CA HIS A 94 -11.70 -1.04 13.49
C HIS A 94 -12.21 0.04 14.45
N CYS A 95 -11.32 0.92 14.90
CA CYS A 95 -11.66 2.06 15.75
C CYS A 95 -12.50 3.13 15.00
N ASP A 96 -12.58 3.06 13.68
CA ASP A 96 -13.53 3.81 12.87
C ASP A 96 -14.99 3.54 13.30
N ARG A 97 -15.32 2.30 13.64
CA ARG A 97 -16.66 1.87 14.08
C ARG A 97 -16.98 2.21 15.55
N THR A 98 -15.96 2.24 16.40
CA THR A 98 -16.14 2.35 17.85
C THR A 98 -15.73 3.69 18.44
N LYS A 99 -14.80 4.40 17.78
CA LYS A 99 -14.25 5.69 18.21
C LYS A 99 -14.51 6.80 17.21
N GLY A 100 -15.01 6.48 16.00
CA GLY A 100 -15.21 7.45 14.92
C GLY A 100 -13.90 7.94 14.28
N HIS A 101 -12.82 7.16 14.36
CA HIS A 101 -11.54 7.50 13.74
C HIS A 101 -11.64 7.46 12.22
N GLY A 102 -11.14 8.49 11.54
CA GLY A 102 -11.13 8.56 10.08
C GLY A 102 -9.87 7.98 9.44
N SER A 103 -8.84 7.69 10.26
CA SER A 103 -7.56 7.15 9.81
C SER A 103 -6.72 6.62 10.97
N LEU A 104 -5.62 5.95 10.67
CA LEU A 104 -4.63 5.50 11.65
C LEU A 104 -4.01 6.68 12.44
N LEU A 105 -3.93 7.89 11.86
CA LEU A 105 -3.42 9.07 12.56
C LEU A 105 -4.25 9.40 13.82
N ASP A 106 -5.56 9.21 13.78
CA ASP A 106 -6.45 9.57 14.89
C ASP A 106 -6.17 8.72 16.14
N CYS A 107 -5.63 7.50 15.95
CA CYS A 107 -5.18 6.66 17.05
C CYS A 107 -4.05 7.34 17.84
N PHE A 108 -3.15 8.04 17.15
CA PHE A 108 -1.99 8.73 17.73
C PHE A 108 -2.28 10.19 18.11
N ALA A 109 -3.34 10.77 17.58
CA ALA A 109 -3.88 12.04 18.08
C ALA A 109 -4.61 11.88 19.43
N SER A 110 -4.78 10.65 19.89
CA SER A 110 -5.43 10.26 21.14
C SER A 110 -4.62 9.19 21.88
N LYS A 111 -5.04 8.81 23.09
CA LYS A 111 -4.43 7.70 23.85
C LYS A 111 -4.69 6.33 23.23
N HIS A 112 -5.62 6.22 22.28
CA HIS A 112 -6.02 4.92 21.74
C HIS A 112 -4.83 4.13 21.16
N GLY A 113 -3.90 4.79 20.51
CA GLY A 113 -2.67 4.15 20.00
C GLY A 113 -1.86 3.44 21.08
N SER A 114 -1.82 3.96 22.32
CA SER A 114 -1.09 3.34 23.42
C SER A 114 -1.78 2.12 24.02
N GLU A 115 -3.06 1.95 23.76
CA GLU A 115 -3.91 0.87 24.31
C GLU A 115 -4.16 -0.24 23.27
N CYS A 116 -3.65 -0.09 22.05
CA CYS A 116 -3.96 -0.96 20.92
C CYS A 116 -2.70 -1.42 20.18
N GLY A 117 -2.34 -2.68 20.35
CA GLY A 117 -1.19 -3.27 19.65
C GLY A 117 -1.31 -3.20 18.13
N THR A 118 -2.50 -3.35 17.55
CA THR A 118 -2.72 -3.23 16.10
C THR A 118 -2.28 -1.85 15.61
N CYS A 119 -2.69 -0.77 16.27
CA CYS A 119 -2.29 0.59 15.89
C CYS A 119 -0.77 0.76 15.91
N VAL A 120 -0.10 0.24 16.96
CA VAL A 120 1.36 0.31 17.12
C VAL A 120 2.08 -0.44 16.00
N TYR A 121 1.65 -1.66 15.66
CA TYR A 121 2.28 -2.44 14.60
C TYR A 121 2.05 -1.83 13.22
N GLU A 122 0.88 -1.29 12.95
CA GLU A 122 0.56 -0.59 11.70
C GLU A 122 1.36 0.71 11.55
N ASP A 123 1.60 1.45 12.64
CA ASP A 123 2.49 2.61 12.64
C ASP A 123 3.93 2.23 12.31
N PHE A 124 4.49 1.23 12.98
CA PHE A 124 5.84 0.75 12.68
C PHE A 124 5.98 0.28 11.24
N TYR A 125 5.00 -0.47 10.74
CA TYR A 125 4.97 -0.87 9.33
C TYR A 125 4.98 0.35 8.41
N THR A 126 4.08 1.31 8.67
CA THR A 126 3.96 2.54 7.89
C THR A 126 5.27 3.32 7.88
N TYR A 127 5.90 3.45 9.04
CA TYR A 127 7.20 4.10 9.16
C TYR A 127 8.28 3.37 8.35
N GLU A 128 8.45 2.05 8.55
CA GLU A 128 9.44 1.26 7.82
C GLU A 128 9.28 1.33 6.30
N GLN A 129 8.03 1.27 5.81
CA GLN A 129 7.76 1.35 4.38
C GLN A 129 7.98 2.77 3.84
N SER A 130 7.68 3.81 4.64
CA SER A 130 7.98 5.20 4.29
C SER A 130 9.49 5.44 4.15
N GLN A 131 10.31 4.85 5.03
CA GLN A 131 11.78 4.93 4.94
C GLN A 131 12.32 4.23 3.68
N LYS A 132 11.60 3.27 3.13
CA LYS A 132 11.90 2.61 1.85
C LYS A 132 11.40 3.38 0.63
N GLY A 133 10.83 4.58 0.84
CA GLY A 133 10.32 5.44 -0.23
C GLY A 133 8.98 5.01 -0.83
N LYS A 134 8.24 4.13 -0.18
CA LYS A 134 6.91 3.74 -0.65
C LYS A 134 5.91 4.89 -0.49
N THR A 135 5.01 5.01 -1.45
CA THR A 135 3.88 5.95 -1.39
C THR A 135 2.83 5.47 -0.39
N ALA A 136 2.00 6.39 0.14
CA ALA A 136 0.89 6.03 1.02
C ALA A 136 -0.02 4.96 0.40
N ALA A 137 -0.33 5.06 -0.89
CA ALA A 137 -1.15 4.04 -1.58
C ALA A 137 -0.51 2.64 -1.57
N GLN A 138 0.82 2.55 -1.71
CA GLN A 138 1.55 1.28 -1.65
C GLN A 138 1.59 0.73 -0.21
N ILE A 139 1.76 1.61 0.77
CA ILE A 139 1.75 1.26 2.20
C ILE A 139 0.37 0.74 2.59
N ARG A 140 -0.69 1.45 2.23
CA ARG A 140 -2.08 1.05 2.44
C ARG A 140 -2.38 -0.33 1.84
N ALA A 141 -1.92 -0.59 0.62
CA ALA A 141 -2.09 -1.90 -0.01
C ALA A 141 -1.44 -3.03 0.81
N GLY A 142 -0.31 -2.77 1.44
CA GLY A 142 0.34 -3.71 2.36
C GLY A 142 -0.41 -3.88 3.67
N ILE A 143 -0.94 -2.79 4.25
CA ILE A 143 -1.77 -2.84 5.47
C ILE A 143 -3.02 -3.70 5.20
N ILE A 144 -3.71 -3.48 4.08
CA ILE A 144 -4.88 -4.26 3.68
C ILE A 144 -4.56 -5.76 3.56
N LYS A 145 -3.37 -6.10 3.08
CA LYS A 145 -2.89 -7.49 3.01
C LYS A 145 -2.45 -8.07 4.36
N GLY A 146 -2.40 -7.25 5.40
CA GLY A 146 -1.95 -7.68 6.73
C GLY A 146 -0.43 -7.80 6.86
N GLU A 147 0.37 -7.20 5.97
CA GLU A 147 1.85 -7.25 6.01
C GLU A 147 2.42 -6.67 7.31
N TRP A 148 1.70 -5.76 7.97
CA TRP A 148 2.05 -5.18 9.27
C TRP A 148 2.19 -6.22 10.39
N LYS A 149 1.53 -7.38 10.28
CA LYS A 149 1.61 -8.47 11.25
C LYS A 149 3.00 -9.11 11.33
N ALA A 150 3.82 -8.92 10.29
CA ALA A 150 5.19 -9.43 10.22
C ALA A 150 6.25 -8.44 10.75
N VAL A 151 5.83 -7.27 11.27
CA VAL A 151 6.77 -6.30 11.85
C VAL A 151 7.44 -6.90 13.08
N ASP A 152 8.76 -6.80 13.13
CA ASP A 152 9.55 -7.14 14.31
C ASP A 152 9.51 -6.00 15.33
N ALA A 153 8.51 -6.02 16.21
CA ALA A 153 8.32 -5.00 17.22
C ALA A 153 9.42 -5.03 18.32
N ALA A 154 10.24 -6.09 18.39
CA ALA A 154 11.35 -6.13 19.36
C ALA A 154 12.36 -5.00 19.11
N LYS A 155 12.51 -4.55 17.87
CA LYS A 155 13.36 -3.40 17.49
C LYS A 155 12.99 -2.09 18.19
N TYR A 156 11.74 -1.98 18.64
CA TYR A 156 11.17 -0.77 19.20
C TYR A 156 10.98 -0.81 20.72
N ARG A 157 11.57 -1.82 21.38
CA ARG A 157 11.51 -1.94 22.84
C ARG A 157 12.54 -1.08 23.56
N GLU A 158 13.60 -0.70 22.87
CA GLU A 158 14.64 0.20 23.39
C GLU A 158 14.42 1.62 22.83
N PRO A 159 14.85 2.66 23.52
CA PRO A 159 14.76 4.03 23.02
C PRO A 159 15.39 4.16 21.63
N LEU A 160 14.73 4.94 20.75
CA LEU A 160 15.28 5.19 19.43
C LEU A 160 16.60 5.96 19.54
N PRO A 161 17.58 5.67 18.64
CA PRO A 161 18.84 6.44 18.65
C PRO A 161 18.55 7.92 18.43
N THR A 162 19.08 8.75 19.34
CA THR A 162 19.09 10.20 19.17
C THR A 162 20.05 10.55 18.03
N LYS A 163 19.54 11.25 17.01
CA LYS A 163 20.37 11.82 15.94
C LYS A 163 20.96 13.14 16.34
#